data_003147c843542e787b16579370a92700
#
_entry.id   003147c843542e787b16579370a92700
#
_cell.length_a   1.000
_cell.length_b   1.000
_cell.length_c   1.000
_cell.angle_alpha   90.00
_cell.angle_beta   90.00
_cell.angle_gamma   90.00
#
_symmetry.space_group_name_H-M   'P 1'
#
loop_
_entity.id
_entity.type
_entity.pdbx_description
1 polymer ?
#
loop_
_entity_poly.entity_id
_entity_poly.type
_entity_poly.pdbx_seq_one_letter_code
_entity_poly.pdbx_strand_id
1 'polypeptide(L)'
;MAKVLIPTALRQFAGKNDSVEVSGATVGDVMNALTSQHPDLRKQLYNDEGKMRSFVNVYLNDEDIRYLDKDKTEVKDGDTLSIVPSIAGGIADAR
;
A
#
# COMPACT_ATOMS: atom_id res chain seq x y z
N MET A 1 2.90 -6.31 14.75
CA MET A 1 2.37 -6.23 13.39
C MET A 1 2.10 -4.78 13.01
N ALA A 2 2.22 -4.48 11.74
CA ALA A 2 1.86 -3.16 11.25
C ALA A 2 0.46 -3.20 10.67
N LYS A 3 -0.24 -2.09 10.75
CA LYS A 3 -1.58 -1.94 10.21
C LYS A 3 -1.51 -1.26 8.86
N VAL A 4 -2.15 -1.83 7.85
CA VAL A 4 -2.22 -1.23 6.52
C VAL A 4 -3.64 -0.77 6.27
N LEU A 5 -3.81 0.52 6.03
CA LEU A 5 -5.12 1.09 5.72
C LEU A 5 -5.37 0.95 4.22
N ILE A 6 -6.52 0.39 3.88
CA ILE A 6 -6.87 0.12 2.49
C ILE A 6 -7.87 1.18 2.03
N PRO A 7 -7.58 1.90 0.94
CA PRO A 7 -8.52 2.90 0.44
C PRO A 7 -9.79 2.26 -0.08
N THR A 8 -10.88 3.01 -0.03
CA THR A 8 -12.20 2.51 -0.42
C THR A 8 -12.18 1.83 -1.79
N ALA A 9 -11.47 2.43 -2.74
CA ALA A 9 -11.44 1.92 -4.11
C ALA A 9 -10.76 0.55 -4.22
N LEU A 10 -9.95 0.17 -3.25
CA LEU A 10 -9.20 -1.08 -3.29
C LEU A 10 -9.70 -2.12 -2.31
N ARG A 11 -10.68 -1.81 -1.49
CA ARG A 11 -11.16 -2.73 -0.45
C ARG A 11 -11.72 -4.03 -1.00
N GLN A 12 -12.33 -3.98 -2.17
CA GLN A 12 -12.86 -5.18 -2.80
C GLN A 12 -11.75 -6.19 -3.15
N PHE A 13 -10.53 -5.73 -3.29
CA PHE A 13 -9.38 -6.59 -3.58
C PHE A 13 -8.69 -7.07 -2.30
N ALA A 14 -9.11 -6.58 -1.17
CA ALA A 14 -8.54 -6.93 0.14
C ALA A 14 -9.59 -7.54 1.06
N GLY A 15 -10.49 -8.36 0.51
CA GLY A 15 -11.51 -9.03 1.28
C GLY A 15 -12.53 -8.08 1.91
N LYS A 16 -12.70 -6.91 1.32
CA LYS A 16 -13.59 -5.84 1.80
C LYS A 16 -13.16 -5.26 3.14
N ASN A 17 -11.90 -5.47 3.51
CA ASN A 17 -11.37 -4.92 4.76
C ASN A 17 -10.93 -3.48 4.55
N ASP A 18 -11.18 -2.62 5.54
CA ASP A 18 -10.67 -1.25 5.52
C ASP A 18 -9.24 -1.19 6.06
N SER A 19 -8.80 -2.21 6.76
CA SER A 19 -7.42 -2.32 7.22
C SER A 19 -7.04 -3.79 7.34
N VAL A 20 -5.75 -4.07 7.19
CA VAL A 20 -5.20 -5.41 7.31
C VAL A 20 -3.94 -5.31 8.16
N GLU A 21 -3.80 -6.21 9.14
CA GLU A 21 -2.57 -6.26 9.96
C GLU A 21 -1.66 -7.33 9.40
N VAL A 22 -0.42 -6.95 9.13
CA VAL A 22 0.57 -7.86 8.56
C VAL A 22 1.90 -7.65 9.25
N SER A 23 2.74 -8.68 9.20
CA SER A 23 4.08 -8.65 9.76
C SER A 23 5.08 -8.20 8.72
N GLY A 24 6.12 -7.49 9.16
CA GLY A 24 7.19 -7.09 8.27
C GLY A 24 8.11 -6.13 8.99
N ALA A 25 9.39 -6.16 8.66
CA ALA A 25 10.39 -5.29 9.25
C ALA A 25 10.56 -4.00 8.44
N THR A 26 10.17 -4.01 7.18
CA THR A 26 10.25 -2.85 6.30
C THR A 26 8.94 -2.69 5.54
N VAL A 27 8.78 -1.51 4.92
CA VAL A 27 7.60 -1.25 4.08
C VAL A 27 7.48 -2.32 2.99
N GLY A 28 8.60 -2.69 2.36
CA GLY A 28 8.59 -3.72 1.33
C GLY A 28 8.11 -5.06 1.84
N ASP A 29 8.56 -5.45 3.05
CA ASP A 29 8.15 -6.71 3.67
C ASP A 29 6.66 -6.69 3.98
N VAL A 30 6.17 -5.56 4.52
CA VAL A 30 4.75 -5.42 4.84
C VAL A 30 3.91 -5.50 3.57
N MET A 31 4.33 -4.81 2.51
CA MET A 31 3.59 -4.84 1.25
C MET A 31 3.62 -6.23 0.62
N ASN A 32 4.74 -6.94 0.70
CA ASN A 32 4.81 -8.32 0.23
C ASN A 32 3.86 -9.22 0.98
N ALA A 33 3.81 -9.11 2.30
CA ALA A 33 2.90 -9.91 3.12
C ALA A 33 1.44 -9.61 2.76
N LEU A 34 1.12 -8.33 2.60
CA LEU A 34 -0.22 -7.91 2.23
C LEU A 34 -0.64 -8.49 0.89
N THR A 35 0.21 -8.37 -0.12
CA THR A 35 -0.14 -8.81 -1.47
C THR A 35 -0.09 -10.33 -1.61
N SER A 36 0.62 -11.02 -0.71
CA SER A 36 0.59 -12.48 -0.66
C SER A 36 -0.75 -12.98 -0.12
N GLN A 37 -1.33 -12.25 0.84
CA GLN A 37 -2.63 -12.59 1.38
C GLN A 37 -3.76 -12.20 0.42
N HIS A 38 -3.55 -11.16 -0.37
CA HIS A 38 -4.56 -10.64 -1.28
C HIS A 38 -3.95 -10.46 -2.68
N PRO A 39 -3.83 -11.57 -3.45
CA PRO A 39 -3.18 -11.50 -4.77
C PRO A 39 -3.85 -10.54 -5.74
N ASP A 40 -5.15 -10.35 -5.64
CA ASP A 40 -5.85 -9.41 -6.52
C ASP A 40 -5.43 -7.97 -6.24
N LEU A 41 -5.11 -7.68 -4.98
CA LEU A 41 -4.63 -6.35 -4.60
C LEU A 41 -3.27 -6.07 -5.23
N ARG A 42 -2.44 -7.09 -5.36
CA ARG A 42 -1.12 -6.94 -5.98
C ARG A 42 -1.24 -6.36 -7.40
N LYS A 43 -2.20 -6.82 -8.17
CA LYS A 43 -2.40 -6.37 -9.55
C LYS A 43 -2.78 -4.89 -9.59
N GLN A 44 -3.41 -4.39 -8.54
CA GLN A 44 -3.81 -2.99 -8.45
C GLN A 44 -2.66 -2.09 -8.03
N LEU A 45 -1.72 -2.62 -7.24
CA LEU A 45 -0.64 -1.82 -6.67
C LEU A 45 0.65 -1.90 -7.49
N TYR A 46 0.88 -3.02 -8.16
CA TYR A 46 2.11 -3.26 -8.91
C TYR A 46 1.80 -3.55 -10.36
N ASN A 47 2.74 -3.20 -11.24
CA ASN A 47 2.61 -3.51 -12.66
C ASN A 47 3.17 -4.91 -12.95
N ASP A 48 3.18 -5.31 -14.22
CA ASP A 48 3.64 -6.63 -14.62
C ASP A 48 5.12 -6.86 -14.34
N GLU A 49 5.88 -5.79 -14.18
CA GLU A 49 7.30 -5.87 -13.85
C GLU A 49 7.57 -5.98 -12.36
N GLY A 50 6.52 -5.96 -11.55
CA GLY A 50 6.66 -6.04 -10.10
C GLY A 50 6.99 -4.72 -9.45
N LYS A 51 6.84 -3.62 -10.17
CA LYS A 51 7.09 -2.28 -9.63
C LYS A 51 5.78 -1.63 -9.22
N MET A 52 5.84 -0.88 -8.12
CA MET A 52 4.66 -0.14 -7.65
C MET A 52 4.24 0.88 -8.70
N ARG A 53 2.95 0.91 -8.98
CA ARG A 53 2.43 1.84 -9.98
C ARG A 53 2.65 3.28 -9.53
N SER A 54 2.90 4.17 -10.48
CA SER A 54 3.28 5.55 -10.18
C SER A 54 2.18 6.34 -9.47
N PHE A 55 0.92 5.95 -9.64
CA PHE A 55 -0.20 6.65 -9.00
C PHE A 55 -0.49 6.13 -7.59
N VAL A 56 0.27 5.13 -7.12
CA VAL A 56 0.09 4.60 -5.77
C VAL A 56 1.10 5.26 -4.84
N ASN A 57 0.59 5.86 -3.78
CA ASN A 57 1.43 6.44 -2.75
C ASN A 57 1.25 5.64 -1.46
N VAL A 58 2.33 5.47 -0.71
CA VAL A 58 2.30 4.80 0.57
C VAL A 58 2.84 5.75 1.62
N TYR A 59 2.11 5.89 2.71
CA TYR A 59 2.49 6.75 3.82
C TYR A 59 2.75 5.89 5.06
N LEU A 60 3.85 6.15 5.74
CA LEU A 60 4.15 5.54 7.02
C LEU A 60 3.89 6.57 8.10
N ASN A 61 2.83 6.36 8.89
CA ASN A 61 2.44 7.30 9.95
C ASN A 61 2.35 8.75 9.44
N ASP A 62 1.68 8.91 8.29
CA ASP A 62 1.45 10.21 7.65
C ASP A 62 2.66 10.79 6.91
N GLU A 63 3.76 10.04 6.80
CA GLU A 63 4.90 10.47 6.01
C GLU A 63 4.99 9.65 4.72
N ASP A 64 5.11 10.35 3.59
CA ASP A 64 5.27 9.68 2.30
C ASP A 64 6.61 8.97 2.28
N ILE A 65 6.61 7.67 1.98
CA ILE A 65 7.82 6.86 2.00
C ILE A 65 8.85 7.30 0.96
N ARG A 66 8.44 8.09 -0.04
CA ARG A 66 9.38 8.62 -1.03
C ARG A 66 10.37 9.60 -0.41
N TYR A 67 10.00 10.19 0.73
CA TYR A 67 10.87 11.09 1.48
C TYR A 67 11.61 10.36 2.60
N LEU A 68 11.40 9.05 2.69
CA LEU A 68 12.09 8.18 3.63
C LEU A 68 12.98 7.22 2.81
N ASP A 69 13.12 5.99 3.26
CA ASP A 69 13.94 4.99 2.56
C ASP A 69 13.11 4.13 1.61
N LYS A 70 11.95 4.61 1.19
CA LYS A 70 11.05 3.89 0.28
C LYS A 70 10.69 2.52 0.85
N ASP A 71 10.83 1.46 0.06
CA ASP A 71 10.47 0.12 0.51
C ASP A 71 11.41 -0.43 1.58
N LYS A 72 12.57 0.21 1.77
CA LYS A 72 13.53 -0.19 2.81
C LYS A 72 13.29 0.54 4.13
N THR A 73 12.30 1.43 4.18
CA THR A 73 11.94 2.14 5.40
C THR A 73 11.55 1.15 6.49
N GLU A 74 12.14 1.29 7.66
CA GLU A 74 11.86 0.41 8.79
C GLU A 74 10.44 0.61 9.29
N VAL A 75 9.76 -0.52 9.57
CA VAL A 75 8.40 -0.52 10.12
C VAL A 75 8.43 -1.24 11.47
N LYS A 76 7.83 -0.62 12.47
CA LYS A 76 7.78 -1.17 13.83
C LYS A 76 6.37 -1.61 14.16
N ASP A 77 6.26 -2.45 15.20
CA ASP A 77 4.95 -2.86 15.70
C ASP A 77 4.15 -1.61 16.08
N GLY A 78 2.90 -1.62 15.67
CA GLY A 78 2.02 -0.48 15.94
C GLY A 78 2.07 0.62 14.91
N ASP A 79 3.00 0.55 13.96
CA ASP A 79 3.04 1.52 12.88
C ASP A 79 1.87 1.30 11.92
N THR A 80 1.47 2.38 11.26
CA THR A 80 0.37 2.36 10.30
C THR A 80 0.86 2.77 8.93
N LEU A 81 0.59 1.92 7.94
CA LEU A 81 0.83 2.26 6.54
C LEU A 81 -0.49 2.62 5.89
N SER A 82 -0.51 3.70 5.13
CA SER A 82 -1.70 4.12 4.40
C SER A 82 -1.42 4.03 2.90
N ILE A 83 -2.29 3.34 2.18
CA ILE A 83 -2.19 3.27 0.73
C ILE A 83 -3.12 4.33 0.16
N VAL A 84 -2.55 5.27 -0.59
CA VAL A 84 -3.30 6.38 -1.15
C VAL A 84 -3.12 6.39 -2.67
N PRO A 85 -4.10 5.91 -3.43
CA PRO A 85 -4.00 6.00 -4.88
C PRO A 85 -4.24 7.44 -5.31
N SER A 86 -3.32 7.96 -6.09
CA SER A 86 -3.39 9.33 -6.61
C SER A 86 -3.84 9.27 -8.05
N ILE A 87 -5.06 8.83 -8.26
CA ILE A 87 -5.62 8.71 -9.60
C ILE A 87 -6.10 10.09 -10.03
N ALA A 88 -5.55 10.54 -11.03
CA ALA A 88 -5.93 11.87 -11.53
C ALA A 88 -7.34 11.88 -12.12
N GLY A 89 -6.86 11.23 -11.21
CA GLY A 89 -7.35 11.47 -11.38
C GLY A 89 -7.69 11.53 -11.54
N GLY A 90 -7.45 11.19 -11.11
CA GLY A 90 -7.63 11.19 -11.32
C GLY A 90 -7.87 11.44 -11.69
N ILE A 91 -7.79 11.57 -11.69
CA ILE A 91 -8.01 11.81 -12.11
C ILE A 91 -8.49 11.71 -12.66
N ALA A 92 -8.41 11.70 -12.60
CA ALA A 92 -8.86 11.56 -13.08
C ALA A 92 -9.55 11.44 -13.54
N ASP A 93 -9.74 11.49 -13.45
CA ASP A 93 -10.36 11.38 -13.81
C ASP A 93 -10.91 11.65 -14.33
N ALA A 94 -10.85 11.82 -14.35
CA ALA A 94 -11.33 12.16 -14.74
C ALA A 94 -11.66 12.32 -15.53
N ARG A 95 -11.59 12.54 -15.94
CA ARG A 95 -11.87 12.73 -16.57
C ARG A 95 -12.45 12.60 -17.18
#